data_9fc7030325994324b1e26c9d59da5261
#
_entry.id   9fc7030325994324b1e26c9d59da5261
#
_cell.length_a   1.000
_cell.length_b   1.000
_cell.length_c   1.000
_cell.angle_alpha   90.00
_cell.angle_beta   90.00
_cell.angle_gamma   90.00
#
_symmetry.space_group_name_H-M   'P 1'
#
loop_
_entity.id
_entity.type
_entity.pdbx_description
1 polymer ?
#
loop_
_entity_poly.entity_id
_entity_poly.type
_entity_poly.pdbx_seq_one_letter_code
_entity_poly.pdbx_strand_id
1 'polypeptide(L)'
;MDYDYIIVGGGSAGCALANRLSEQKKNKVLLLEAGKSSHPLSRLPISFAMLVDNPSANWRYRSEPEEGTSNRQIPVPRGKLLGGSSSINGLLYICLLYTS
;
A
#
# COMPACT_ATOMS: atom_id res chain seq x y z
N MET A 1 -19.67 2.95 -19.90
CA MET A 1 -19.60 3.97 -18.85
C MET A 1 -18.26 4.66 -18.97
N ASP A 2 -18.27 5.96 -19.17
CA ASP A 2 -17.04 6.72 -19.41
C ASP A 2 -16.53 7.34 -18.12
N TYR A 3 -15.24 7.26 -17.89
CA TYR A 3 -14.55 7.88 -16.76
C TYR A 3 -13.57 8.94 -17.28
N ASP A 4 -13.48 10.06 -16.56
CA ASP A 4 -12.51 11.11 -16.86
C ASP A 4 -11.11 10.73 -16.37
N TYR A 5 -11.05 9.97 -15.26
CA TYR A 5 -9.80 9.51 -14.66
C TYR A 5 -9.91 8.06 -14.20
N ILE A 6 -8.89 7.28 -14.49
CA ILE A 6 -8.74 5.91 -13.97
C ILE A 6 -7.44 5.86 -13.17
N ILE A 7 -7.54 5.56 -11.88
CA ILE A 7 -6.41 5.44 -10.96
C ILE A 7 -6.17 3.96 -10.68
N VAL A 8 -4.98 3.49 -10.95
CA VAL A 8 -4.59 2.10 -10.71
C VAL A 8 -3.78 2.02 -9.42
N GLY A 9 -4.34 1.39 -8.42
CA GLY A 9 -3.78 1.23 -7.09
C GLY A 9 -4.37 2.17 -6.05
N GLY A 10 -5.03 1.60 -5.05
CA GLY A 10 -5.63 2.31 -3.91
C GLY A 10 -4.68 2.45 -2.72
N GLY A 11 -3.39 2.69 -2.95
CA GLY A 11 -2.43 3.01 -1.90
C GLY A 11 -2.50 4.46 -1.45
N SER A 12 -1.51 4.91 -0.68
CA SER A 12 -1.49 6.28 -0.12
C SER A 12 -1.61 7.36 -1.20
N ALA A 13 -0.88 7.24 -2.29
CA ALA A 13 -0.92 8.19 -3.40
C ALA A 13 -2.23 8.11 -4.17
N GLY A 14 -2.67 6.91 -4.52
CA GLY A 14 -3.91 6.70 -5.28
C GLY A 14 -5.16 7.17 -4.54
N CYS A 15 -5.24 6.92 -3.24
CA CYS A 15 -6.32 7.40 -2.41
C CYS A 15 -6.36 8.95 -2.32
N ALA A 16 -5.20 9.57 -2.14
CA ALA A 16 -5.10 11.03 -2.12
C ALA A 16 -5.52 11.64 -3.47
N LEU A 17 -5.06 11.05 -4.57
CA LEU A 17 -5.39 11.51 -5.91
C LEU A 17 -6.89 11.32 -6.22
N ALA A 18 -7.46 10.17 -5.85
CA ALA A 18 -8.89 9.91 -6.01
C ALA A 18 -9.74 10.93 -5.26
N ASN A 19 -9.38 11.23 -4.01
CA ASN A 19 -10.07 12.23 -3.21
C ASN A 19 -10.02 13.61 -3.89
N ARG A 20 -8.85 14.07 -4.29
CA ARG A 20 -8.68 15.39 -4.91
C ARG A 20 -9.39 15.54 -6.25
N LEU A 21 -9.28 14.55 -7.12
CA LEU A 21 -9.93 14.60 -8.42
C LEU A 21 -11.46 14.54 -8.31
N SER A 22 -11.99 13.80 -7.33
CA SER A 22 -13.43 13.67 -7.13
C SER A 22 -14.07 14.86 -6.38
N GLU A 23 -13.30 15.78 -5.82
CA GLU A 23 -13.81 17.04 -5.26
C GLU A 23 -14.60 17.84 -6.30
N GLN A 24 -14.18 17.78 -7.55
CA GLN A 24 -14.93 18.36 -8.67
C GLN A 24 -16.03 17.40 -9.12
N LYS A 25 -17.28 17.70 -8.77
CA LYS A 25 -18.44 16.83 -9.05
C LYS A 25 -18.65 16.47 -10.52
N LYS A 26 -18.08 17.23 -11.44
CA LYS A 26 -18.11 16.94 -12.89
C LYS A 26 -17.20 15.76 -13.25
N ASN A 27 -16.18 15.48 -12.46
CA ASN A 27 -15.21 14.44 -12.74
C ASN A 27 -15.74 13.07 -12.31
N LYS A 28 -15.70 12.11 -13.23
CA LYS A 28 -15.96 10.71 -12.95
C LYS A 28 -14.62 9.99 -12.75
N VAL A 29 -14.35 9.59 -11.52
CA VAL A 29 -13.08 8.97 -11.12
C VAL A 29 -13.30 7.50 -10.80
N LEU A 30 -12.55 6.61 -11.44
CA LEU A 30 -12.51 5.18 -11.13
C LEU A 30 -11.19 4.84 -10.43
N LEU A 31 -11.30 4.24 -9.24
CA LEU A 31 -10.15 3.70 -8.50
C LEU A 31 -10.17 2.17 -8.59
N LEU A 32 -9.12 1.59 -9.13
CA LEU A 32 -8.92 0.14 -9.21
C LEU A 32 -7.93 -0.32 -8.14
N GLU A 33 -8.35 -1.26 -7.31
CA GLU A 33 -7.51 -1.88 -6.28
C GLU A 33 -7.53 -3.41 -6.43
N ALA A 34 -6.34 -4.02 -6.44
CA ALA A 34 -6.19 -5.47 -6.60
C ALA A 34 -6.59 -6.27 -5.35
N GLY A 35 -6.49 -5.64 -4.19
CA GLY A 35 -6.81 -6.25 -2.90
C GLY A 35 -8.22 -6.00 -2.43
N LYS A 36 -8.46 -6.35 -1.17
CA LYS A 36 -9.74 -6.15 -0.51
C LYS A 36 -9.94 -4.68 -0.09
N SER A 37 -11.18 -4.28 0.12
CA SER A 37 -11.51 -2.94 0.63
C SER A 37 -10.99 -2.71 2.05
N SER A 38 -10.87 -3.76 2.86
CA SER A 38 -10.30 -3.69 4.21
C SER A 38 -9.88 -5.07 4.70
N HIS A 39 -9.07 -5.09 5.74
CA HIS A 39 -8.77 -6.28 6.53
C HIS A 39 -9.16 -6.01 8.00
N PRO A 40 -9.82 -6.94 8.72
CA PRO A 40 -10.27 -6.70 10.09
C PRO A 40 -9.16 -6.22 11.03
N LEU A 41 -7.95 -6.78 10.87
CA LEU A 41 -6.79 -6.46 11.69
C LEU A 41 -6.10 -5.14 11.29
N SER A 42 -6.36 -4.59 10.10
CA SER A 42 -5.67 -3.38 9.63
C SER A 42 -6.00 -2.12 10.43
N ARG A 43 -7.06 -2.16 11.23
CA ARG A 43 -7.48 -1.05 12.09
C ARG A 43 -6.80 -1.04 13.45
N LEU A 44 -6.12 -2.12 13.80
CA LEU A 44 -5.40 -2.25 15.08
C LEU A 44 -3.90 -2.06 14.85
N PRO A 45 -3.28 -0.99 15.37
CA PRO A 45 -1.86 -0.71 15.14
C PRO A 45 -0.93 -1.86 15.52
N ILE A 46 -1.23 -2.57 16.61
CA ILE A 46 -0.42 -3.69 17.09
C ILE A 46 -0.45 -4.91 16.15
N SER A 47 -1.42 -4.98 15.26
CA SER A 47 -1.60 -6.15 14.38
C SER A 47 -0.71 -6.12 13.13
N PHE A 48 0.13 -5.09 12.93
CA PHE A 48 0.99 -4.99 11.76
C PHE A 48 1.87 -6.23 11.57
N ALA A 49 2.39 -6.80 12.66
CA ALA A 49 3.21 -8.00 12.62
C ALA A 49 2.47 -9.22 12.05
N MET A 50 1.15 -9.29 12.26
CA MET A 50 0.30 -10.35 11.71
C MET A 50 -0.06 -10.10 10.24
N LEU A 51 -0.11 -8.85 9.82
CA LEU A 51 -0.45 -8.47 8.46
C LEU A 51 0.74 -8.57 7.49
N VAL A 52 1.94 -8.35 8.00
CA VAL A 52 3.18 -8.36 7.20
C VAL A 52 3.42 -9.69 6.50
N ASP A 53 2.98 -10.80 7.08
CA ASP A 53 3.10 -12.13 6.45
C ASP A 53 1.78 -12.70 5.91
N ASN A 54 0.69 -11.93 6.01
CA ASN A 54 -0.62 -12.41 5.59
C ASN A 54 -0.81 -12.28 4.06
N PRO A 55 -0.92 -13.38 3.30
CA PRO A 55 -1.05 -13.33 1.85
C PRO A 55 -2.34 -12.66 1.37
N SER A 56 -3.35 -12.51 2.22
CA SER A 56 -4.58 -11.82 1.88
C SER A 56 -4.45 -10.29 1.94
N ALA A 57 -3.41 -9.77 2.61
CA ALA A 57 -3.18 -8.34 2.80
C ALA A 57 -1.81 -7.87 2.30
N ASN A 58 -0.96 -8.79 1.86
CA ASN A 58 0.42 -8.52 1.46
C ASN A 58 0.75 -9.27 0.17
N TRP A 59 1.38 -8.57 -0.78
CA TRP A 59 1.90 -9.17 -2.00
C TRP A 59 3.03 -10.16 -1.74
N ARG A 60 3.76 -10.01 -0.63
CA ARG A 60 4.84 -10.88 -0.19
C ARG A 60 5.98 -10.98 -1.22
N TYR A 61 6.35 -9.86 -1.81
CA TYR A 61 7.51 -9.81 -2.71
C TYR A 61 8.81 -10.15 -1.98
N ARG A 62 9.77 -10.64 -2.74
CA ARG A 62 11.15 -10.86 -2.28
C ARG A 62 12.10 -10.16 -3.23
N SER A 63 13.20 -9.63 -2.69
CA SER A 63 14.26 -9.07 -3.52
C SER A 63 14.99 -10.14 -4.30
N GLU A 64 15.66 -9.73 -5.37
CA GLU A 64 16.66 -10.58 -6.00
C GLU A 64 17.85 -10.78 -5.06
N PRO A 65 18.55 -11.92 -5.15
CA PRO A 65 19.79 -12.12 -4.39
C PRO A 65 20.88 -11.15 -4.81
N GLU A 66 21.51 -10.48 -3.84
CA GLU A 66 22.62 -9.55 -4.09
C GLU A 66 23.83 -9.91 -3.22
N GLU A 67 25.04 -9.72 -3.76
CA GLU A 67 26.28 -9.98 -3.03
C GLU A 67 26.39 -9.18 -1.75
N GLY A 68 25.99 -7.89 -1.79
CA GLY A 68 25.98 -6.99 -0.64
C GLY A 68 25.08 -7.43 0.52
N THR A 69 24.16 -8.35 0.28
CA THR A 69 23.28 -8.94 1.29
C THR A 69 23.55 -10.42 1.55
N SER A 70 24.76 -10.89 1.23
CA SER A 70 25.14 -12.30 1.31
C SER A 70 24.24 -13.24 0.50
N ASN A 71 23.82 -12.79 -0.67
CA ASN A 71 22.92 -13.49 -1.58
C ASN A 71 21.56 -13.87 -0.96
N ARG A 72 21.10 -13.11 0.02
CA ARG A 72 19.79 -13.32 0.64
C ARG A 72 18.68 -12.71 -0.22
N GLN A 73 17.55 -13.37 -0.25
CA GLN A 73 16.29 -12.80 -0.70
C GLN A 73 15.58 -12.13 0.47
N ILE A 74 15.53 -10.81 0.45
CA ILE A 74 14.94 -10.03 1.53
C ILE A 74 13.43 -9.87 1.28
N PRO A 75 12.56 -10.16 2.27
CA PRO A 75 11.14 -9.90 2.15
C PRO A 75 10.87 -8.40 1.94
N VAL A 76 10.03 -8.08 0.96
CA VAL A 76 9.61 -6.72 0.65
C VAL A 76 8.10 -6.63 0.79
N PRO A 77 7.58 -6.39 2.03
CA PRO A 77 6.15 -6.30 2.27
C PRO A 77 5.54 -5.12 1.49
N ARG A 78 4.41 -5.38 0.82
CA ARG A 78 3.60 -4.36 0.15
C ARG A 78 2.14 -4.70 0.34
N GLY A 79 1.35 -3.72 0.79
CA GLY A 79 -0.06 -3.92 1.06
C GLY A 79 -0.85 -4.26 -0.19
N LYS A 80 -1.72 -5.27 -0.08
CA LYS A 80 -2.66 -5.70 -1.10
C LYS A 80 -4.09 -5.49 -0.59
N LEU A 81 -4.44 -4.24 -0.35
CA LEU A 81 -5.76 -3.80 0.09
C LEU A 81 -5.90 -2.29 -0.09
N LEU A 82 -7.10 -1.79 0.08
CA LEU A 82 -7.31 -0.32 0.05
C LEU A 82 -6.49 0.34 1.16
N GLY A 83 -5.78 1.42 0.81
CA GLY A 83 -4.78 2.05 1.65
C GLY A 83 -3.35 1.54 1.38
N GLY A 84 -3.20 0.41 0.69
CA GLY A 84 -1.91 -0.17 0.31
C GLY A 84 -1.02 -0.45 1.52
N SER A 85 0.26 -0.15 1.38
CA SER A 85 1.23 -0.40 2.46
C SER A 85 0.99 0.44 3.72
N SER A 86 0.27 1.56 3.64
CA SER A 86 -0.13 2.32 4.82
C SER A 86 -1.07 1.55 5.75
N SER A 87 -1.78 0.55 5.22
CA SER A 87 -2.68 -0.32 6.01
C SER A 87 -1.98 -1.48 6.70
N ILE A 88 -0.71 -1.74 6.39
CA ILE A 88 0.08 -2.84 6.97
C ILE A 88 1.44 -2.40 7.52
N ASN A 89 1.77 -1.11 7.49
CA ASN A 89 3.08 -0.60 7.92
C ASN A 89 3.27 -0.69 9.44
N GLY A 90 4.55 -0.58 9.87
CA GLY A 90 4.92 -0.62 11.27
C GLY A 90 4.69 0.67 12.05
N LEU A 91 4.09 1.69 11.44
CA LEU A 91 3.74 2.98 12.04
C LEU A 91 4.96 3.77 12.58
N LEU A 92 6.14 3.51 12.07
CA LEU A 92 7.35 4.25 12.43
C LEU A 92 7.40 5.57 11.65
N TYR A 93 7.51 6.67 12.38
CA TYR A 93 7.67 8.00 11.81
C TYR A 93 9.15 8.37 11.74
N ILE A 94 9.82 7.91 10.68
CA ILE A 94 11.26 8.12 10.45
C ILE A 94 11.46 8.57 9.01
N CYS A 95 12.31 9.57 8.83
CA CYS A 95 12.73 10.00 7.50
C CYS A 95 14.26 10.09 7.47
N LEU A 96 14.89 9.36 6.57
CA LEU A 96 16.36 9.36 6.41
C LEU A 96 16.91 10.73 6.01
N LEU A 97 16.11 11.56 5.34
CA LEU A 97 16.51 12.92 4.97
C LEU A 97 16.74 13.85 6.16
N TYR A 98 16.18 13.51 7.32
CA TYR A 98 16.26 14.33 8.54
C TYR A 98 17.06 13.68 9.65
N THR A 99 17.49 12.43 9.49
CA THR A 99 18.16 11.63 10.52
C THR A 99 19.58 11.21 10.15
N SER A 100 20.01 11.52 8.93
CA SER A 100 21.39 11.26 8.45
C SER A 100 22.32 12.43 8.70
#